data_c0e7a6fd39ae04dccc74567c8ce52d1a
#
_entry.id   c0e7a6fd39ae04dccc74567c8ce52d1a
#
_cell.length_a   1.000
_cell.length_b   1.000
_cell.length_c   1.000
_cell.angle_alpha   90.00
_cell.angle_beta   90.00
_cell.angle_gamma   90.00
#
_symmetry.space_group_name_H-M   'P 1'
#
loop_
_entity.id
_entity.type
_entity.pdbx_description
1 polymer ?
#
loop_
_entity_poly.entity_id
_entity_poly.type
_entity_poly.pdbx_seq_one_letter_code
_entity_poly.pdbx_strand_id
1 'polypeptide(L)'
;MKFFRLSVLGAILFFGVVCAQEKPKSQPTKETEKERVSDVDVDFPEGGTYGFQRLLISIIDPNKINQYEHLPMEVQEKIKKTNAAPDITLTANLTFTVEPDGTLSNISAKGKNQSFNKEIERAVKSIQTKWIPSEANGKKIRSRMNFPIKMVFS
;
A
#
# COMPACT_ATOMS: atom_id res chain seq x y z
N MET A 1 18.55 -68.61 -31.54
CA MET A 1 19.80 -69.41 -31.27
C MET A 1 20.68 -68.64 -30.29
N LYS A 2 21.05 -69.35 -29.26
CA LYS A 2 22.16 -69.17 -28.30
C LYS A 2 22.02 -68.07 -27.23
N PHE A 3 21.70 -68.59 -26.09
CA PHE A 3 21.97 -68.21 -24.71
C PHE A 3 23.43 -67.77 -24.49
N PHE A 4 23.66 -66.77 -23.65
CA PHE A 4 24.77 -66.87 -22.69
C PHE A 4 24.46 -66.11 -21.42
N ARG A 5 24.32 -66.86 -20.33
CA ARG A 5 24.34 -66.39 -18.93
C ARG A 5 25.84 -66.19 -18.57
N LEU A 6 26.11 -65.11 -17.89
CA LEU A 6 27.24 -65.13 -16.94
C LEU A 6 26.93 -64.27 -15.74
N SER A 7 26.85 -64.97 -14.64
CA SER A 7 26.76 -64.47 -13.27
C SER A 7 28.18 -64.23 -12.77
N VAL A 8 28.45 -63.03 -12.22
CA VAL A 8 29.62 -62.84 -11.32
C VAL A 8 29.21 -62.04 -10.11
N LEU A 9 29.29 -62.68 -8.96
CA LEU A 9 29.30 -62.14 -7.63
C LEU A 9 30.54 -61.24 -7.43
N GLY A 10 30.40 -60.19 -6.65
CA GLY A 10 31.60 -59.69 -5.96
C GLY A 10 31.53 -58.26 -5.46
N ALA A 11 31.55 -58.20 -4.13
CA ALA A 11 32.14 -57.12 -3.33
C ALA A 11 31.36 -55.86 -3.01
N ILE A 12 30.79 -55.92 -1.83
CA ILE A 12 30.35 -54.79 -0.99
C ILE A 12 31.57 -53.98 -0.56
N LEU A 13 31.67 -52.72 -0.97
CA LEU A 13 32.52 -51.73 -0.32
C LEU A 13 31.64 -50.62 0.24
N PHE A 14 31.51 -50.63 1.55
CA PHE A 14 30.95 -49.53 2.34
C PHE A 14 31.88 -48.33 2.22
N PHE A 15 31.50 -47.34 1.41
CA PHE A 15 32.04 -45.98 1.53
C PHE A 15 31.02 -45.15 2.28
N GLY A 16 31.35 -44.86 3.54
CA GLY A 16 30.61 -43.91 4.34
C GLY A 16 30.74 -42.50 3.74
N VAL A 17 29.70 -42.02 3.10
CA VAL A 17 29.55 -40.62 2.76
C VAL A 17 29.03 -39.90 3.98
N VAL A 18 29.88 -39.15 4.62
CA VAL A 18 29.50 -38.15 5.62
C VAL A 18 28.68 -37.09 4.90
N CYS A 19 27.35 -37.20 5.01
CA CYS A 19 26.44 -36.20 4.56
C CYS A 19 26.52 -35.00 5.52
N ALA A 20 27.28 -33.99 5.15
CA ALA A 20 27.21 -32.69 5.79
C ALA A 20 25.82 -32.15 5.61
N GLN A 21 25.03 -32.08 6.70
CA GLN A 21 23.75 -31.43 6.73
C GLN A 21 23.96 -29.92 6.52
N GLU A 22 23.81 -29.44 5.29
CA GLU A 22 23.54 -28.04 5.04
C GLU A 22 22.20 -27.68 5.71
N LYS A 23 22.26 -26.79 6.69
CA LYS A 23 21.09 -26.14 7.26
C LYS A 23 20.29 -25.48 6.12
N PRO A 24 18.99 -25.76 5.97
CA PRO A 24 18.20 -24.99 5.03
C PRO A 24 18.18 -23.54 5.47
N LYS A 25 18.67 -22.64 4.59
CA LYS A 25 18.43 -21.21 4.69
C LYS A 25 16.94 -20.98 4.86
N SER A 26 16.57 -20.50 6.04
CA SER A 26 15.20 -20.05 6.30
C SER A 26 14.86 -18.95 5.30
N GLN A 27 14.03 -19.29 4.32
CA GLN A 27 13.30 -18.30 3.55
C GLN A 27 12.50 -17.46 4.55
N PRO A 28 12.44 -16.12 4.37
CA PRO A 28 11.53 -15.31 5.18
C PRO A 28 10.12 -15.80 4.88
N THR A 29 9.55 -16.51 5.83
CA THR A 29 8.13 -16.85 5.85
C THR A 29 7.39 -15.53 5.68
N LYS A 30 6.65 -15.39 4.57
CA LYS A 30 5.58 -14.40 4.48
C LYS A 30 4.68 -14.70 5.68
N GLU A 31 4.86 -13.93 6.73
CA GLU A 31 3.90 -13.87 7.81
C GLU A 31 2.58 -13.49 7.17
N THR A 32 1.71 -14.46 7.00
CA THR A 32 0.32 -14.25 6.66
C THR A 32 -0.18 -13.35 7.76
N GLU A 33 -0.44 -12.08 7.43
CA GLU A 33 -1.05 -11.09 8.32
C GLU A 33 -2.42 -11.65 8.71
N LYS A 34 -2.40 -12.44 9.79
CA LYS A 34 -3.59 -13.00 10.41
C LYS A 34 -4.42 -11.78 10.79
N GLU A 35 -5.57 -11.62 10.17
CA GLU A 35 -6.55 -10.58 10.44
C GLU A 35 -6.76 -10.52 11.96
N ARG A 36 -6.11 -9.55 12.61
CA ARG A 36 -6.23 -9.33 14.05
C ARG A 36 -7.55 -8.63 14.27
N VAL A 37 -8.49 -9.34 14.82
CA VAL A 37 -9.72 -8.73 15.33
C VAL A 37 -9.30 -7.72 16.39
N SER A 38 -9.55 -6.44 16.13
CA SER A 38 -9.30 -5.36 17.09
C SER A 38 -10.49 -5.27 18.04
N ASP A 39 -10.21 -5.07 19.33
CA ASP A 39 -11.24 -4.82 20.35
C ASP A 39 -11.77 -3.38 20.22
N VAL A 40 -10.96 -2.48 19.70
CA VAL A 40 -11.27 -1.07 19.40
C VAL A 40 -10.74 -0.75 18.01
N ASP A 41 -11.59 -0.23 17.15
CA ASP A 41 -11.20 0.20 15.81
C ASP A 41 -10.49 1.55 15.82
N VAL A 42 -9.63 1.76 14.82
CA VAL A 42 -9.00 3.05 14.59
C VAL A 42 -10.04 4.12 14.28
N ASP A 43 -9.91 5.31 14.91
CA ASP A 43 -10.84 6.40 14.70
C ASP A 43 -10.15 7.77 14.62
N PHE A 44 -10.83 8.75 14.02
CA PHE A 44 -10.39 10.15 13.99
C PHE A 44 -11.21 10.97 14.98
N PRO A 45 -10.58 11.70 15.93
CA PRO A 45 -11.29 12.33 17.05
C PRO A 45 -12.38 13.32 16.64
N GLU A 46 -12.22 13.97 15.49
CA GLU A 46 -13.11 15.03 15.01
C GLU A 46 -14.15 14.49 14.01
N GLY A 47 -14.95 13.50 14.44
CA GLY A 47 -16.05 12.95 13.65
C GLY A 47 -15.67 11.76 12.78
N GLY A 48 -14.74 10.96 13.26
CA GLY A 48 -14.36 9.69 12.63
C GLY A 48 -13.76 9.83 11.24
N THR A 49 -13.83 8.77 10.48
CA THR A 49 -13.34 8.75 9.09
C THR A 49 -13.98 9.81 8.21
N TYR A 50 -15.26 10.13 8.44
CA TYR A 50 -15.95 11.17 7.69
C TYR A 50 -15.44 12.58 8.06
N GLY A 51 -15.17 12.83 9.35
CA GLY A 51 -14.55 14.06 9.81
C GLY A 51 -13.17 14.26 9.20
N PHE A 52 -12.34 13.22 9.18
CA PHE A 52 -11.05 13.25 8.51
C PHE A 52 -11.17 13.60 7.01
N GLN A 53 -12.09 12.97 6.28
CA GLN A 53 -12.28 13.27 4.86
C GLN A 53 -12.68 14.72 4.62
N ARG A 54 -13.59 15.28 5.41
CA ARG A 54 -13.99 16.70 5.32
C ARG A 54 -12.82 17.63 5.59
N LEU A 55 -12.05 17.36 6.66
CA LEU A 55 -10.86 18.14 6.99
C LEU A 55 -9.83 18.05 5.85
N LEU A 56 -9.54 16.87 5.35
CA LEU A 56 -8.59 16.67 4.25
C LEU A 56 -8.99 17.49 3.01
N ILE A 57 -10.25 17.42 2.59
CA ILE A 57 -10.73 18.18 1.43
C ILE A 57 -10.61 19.68 1.65
N SER A 58 -10.84 20.18 2.87
CA SER A 58 -10.70 21.61 3.18
C SER A 58 -9.25 22.13 3.14
N ILE A 59 -8.27 21.22 3.31
CA ILE A 59 -6.83 21.57 3.32
C ILE A 59 -6.20 21.45 1.94
N ILE A 60 -6.77 20.63 1.04
CA ILE A 60 -6.30 20.47 -0.32
C ILE A 60 -6.40 21.82 -1.04
N ASP A 61 -5.27 22.26 -1.64
CA ASP A 61 -5.19 23.48 -2.41
C ASP A 61 -5.34 23.16 -3.91
N PRO A 62 -6.48 23.53 -4.54
CA PRO A 62 -6.70 23.26 -5.96
C PRO A 62 -5.64 23.90 -6.89
N ASN A 63 -5.02 25.01 -6.47
CA ASN A 63 -4.01 25.72 -7.27
C ASN A 63 -2.69 24.95 -7.41
N LYS A 64 -2.48 23.95 -6.53
CA LYS A 64 -1.30 23.06 -6.59
C LYS A 64 -1.52 21.83 -7.47
N ILE A 65 -2.70 21.72 -8.06
CA ILE A 65 -3.12 20.53 -8.83
C ILE A 65 -3.19 20.92 -10.31
N ASN A 66 -2.33 20.32 -11.12
CA ASN A 66 -2.51 20.38 -12.57
C ASN A 66 -3.54 19.32 -12.98
N GLN A 67 -4.80 19.73 -13.02
CA GLN A 67 -5.92 18.81 -13.27
C GLN A 67 -5.86 18.08 -14.61
N TYR A 68 -5.12 18.60 -15.59
CA TYR A 68 -5.02 18.06 -16.95
C TYR A 68 -3.76 17.24 -17.21
N GLU A 69 -2.79 17.16 -16.31
CA GLU A 69 -1.48 16.52 -16.55
C GLU A 69 -1.56 15.05 -16.97
N HIS A 70 -2.62 14.35 -16.56
CA HIS A 70 -2.83 12.93 -16.88
C HIS A 70 -3.49 12.70 -18.24
N LEU A 71 -3.91 13.77 -18.93
CA LEU A 71 -4.53 13.71 -20.25
C LEU A 71 -3.46 13.63 -21.35
N PRO A 72 -3.77 13.05 -22.52
CA PRO A 72 -2.87 13.10 -23.68
C PRO A 72 -2.50 14.53 -24.04
N MET A 73 -1.26 14.74 -24.52
CA MET A 73 -0.73 16.07 -24.82
C MET A 73 -1.60 16.83 -25.83
N GLU A 74 -2.13 16.15 -26.84
CA GLU A 74 -3.05 16.73 -27.84
C GLU A 74 -4.30 17.35 -27.21
N VAL A 75 -4.84 16.68 -26.18
CA VAL A 75 -6.03 17.17 -25.43
C VAL A 75 -5.65 18.39 -24.61
N GLN A 76 -4.50 18.35 -23.91
CA GLN A 76 -4.02 19.50 -23.14
C GLN A 76 -3.79 20.72 -24.03
N GLU A 77 -3.20 20.55 -25.21
CA GLU A 77 -2.99 21.62 -26.22
C GLU A 77 -4.31 22.19 -26.74
N LYS A 78 -5.32 21.32 -26.97
CA LYS A 78 -6.64 21.77 -27.39
C LYS A 78 -7.31 22.63 -26.32
N ILE A 79 -7.27 22.20 -25.05
CA ILE A 79 -7.81 22.97 -23.91
C ILE A 79 -7.15 24.35 -23.83
N LYS A 80 -5.82 24.41 -23.93
CA LYS A 80 -5.07 25.69 -23.92
C LYS A 80 -5.47 26.62 -25.07
N LYS A 81 -5.67 26.09 -26.29
CA LYS A 81 -6.02 26.88 -27.47
C LYS A 81 -7.47 27.36 -27.45
N THR A 82 -8.40 26.58 -26.96
CA THR A 82 -9.83 26.91 -27.00
C THR A 82 -10.33 27.60 -25.74
N ASN A 83 -9.52 27.61 -24.69
CA ASN A 83 -9.90 28.04 -23.33
C ASN A 83 -11.20 27.36 -22.82
N ALA A 84 -11.55 26.22 -23.41
CA ALA A 84 -12.69 25.41 -23.06
C ALA A 84 -12.23 24.28 -22.13
N ALA A 85 -12.28 24.54 -20.83
CA ALA A 85 -11.94 23.56 -19.82
C ALA A 85 -13.11 22.61 -19.58
N PRO A 86 -12.96 21.30 -19.84
CA PRO A 86 -13.98 20.32 -19.46
C PRO A 86 -13.95 20.07 -17.94
N ASP A 87 -15.09 19.69 -17.40
CA ASP A 87 -15.12 19.17 -16.03
C ASP A 87 -14.22 17.94 -15.89
N ILE A 88 -13.37 17.96 -14.91
CA ILE A 88 -12.42 16.87 -14.65
C ILE A 88 -12.71 16.25 -13.29
N THR A 89 -12.82 14.94 -13.27
CA THR A 89 -12.86 14.17 -12.03
C THR A 89 -11.51 13.51 -11.79
N LEU A 90 -10.84 13.87 -10.70
CA LEU A 90 -9.64 13.22 -10.25
C LEU A 90 -9.96 12.22 -9.14
N THR A 91 -9.29 11.07 -9.21
CA THR A 91 -9.41 10.02 -8.21
C THR A 91 -8.05 9.54 -7.77
N ALA A 92 -7.88 9.30 -6.47
CA ALA A 92 -6.69 8.69 -5.91
C ALA A 92 -7.07 7.78 -4.74
N ASN A 93 -6.24 6.80 -4.46
CA ASN A 93 -6.34 5.96 -3.30
C ASN A 93 -5.28 6.39 -2.28
N LEU A 94 -5.71 7.00 -1.19
CA LEU A 94 -4.85 7.41 -0.08
C LEU A 94 -4.69 6.23 0.88
N THR A 95 -3.45 5.88 1.18
CA THR A 95 -3.11 4.88 2.21
C THR A 95 -2.16 5.48 3.23
N PHE A 96 -2.33 5.13 4.49
CA PHE A 96 -1.39 5.45 5.56
C PHE A 96 -1.52 4.44 6.70
N THR A 97 -0.59 4.50 7.63
CA THR A 97 -0.62 3.69 8.86
C THR A 97 -0.83 4.60 10.05
N VAL A 98 -1.79 4.27 10.91
CA VAL A 98 -1.94 4.86 12.24
C VAL A 98 -1.05 4.08 13.20
N GLU A 99 -0.11 4.76 13.82
CA GLU A 99 0.82 4.18 14.78
C GLU A 99 0.18 4.08 16.17
N PRO A 100 0.71 3.27 17.09
CA PRO A 100 0.18 3.13 18.45
C PRO A 100 0.10 4.44 19.27
N ASP A 101 0.89 5.44 18.90
CA ASP A 101 0.86 6.78 19.51
C ASP A 101 -0.09 7.76 18.83
N GLY A 102 -0.85 7.29 17.83
CA GLY A 102 -1.80 8.08 17.05
C GLY A 102 -1.18 8.91 15.93
N THR A 103 0.12 8.82 15.71
CA THR A 103 0.78 9.49 14.58
C THR A 103 0.58 8.72 13.28
N LEU A 104 0.78 9.40 12.14
CA LEU A 104 0.67 8.80 10.82
C LEU A 104 2.04 8.46 10.23
N SER A 105 2.15 7.28 9.64
CA SER A 105 3.31 6.84 8.88
C SER A 105 2.90 6.24 7.53
N ASN A 106 3.87 5.99 6.64
CA ASN A 106 3.67 5.35 5.34
C ASN A 106 2.57 6.01 4.48
N ILE A 107 2.47 7.35 4.55
CA ILE A 107 1.48 8.12 3.80
C ILE A 107 1.80 8.05 2.31
N SER A 108 0.84 7.58 1.51
CA SER A 108 0.97 7.47 0.07
C SER A 108 -0.37 7.64 -0.61
N ALA A 109 -0.43 8.49 -1.64
CA ALA A 109 -1.59 8.62 -2.52
C ALA A 109 -1.26 8.09 -3.91
N LYS A 110 -2.14 7.29 -4.50
CA LYS A 110 -1.94 6.68 -5.81
C LYS A 110 -3.17 6.89 -6.69
N GLY A 111 -2.98 7.63 -7.77
CA GLY A 111 -3.96 7.91 -8.82
C GLY A 111 -3.24 8.26 -10.12
N LYS A 112 -4.00 8.51 -11.18
CA LYS A 112 -3.44 8.85 -12.49
C LYS A 112 -2.81 10.25 -12.54
N ASN A 113 -3.27 11.17 -11.70
CA ASN A 113 -2.78 12.54 -11.65
C ASN A 113 -1.76 12.68 -10.53
N GLN A 114 -0.50 12.99 -10.88
CA GLN A 114 0.61 13.01 -9.92
C GLN A 114 0.57 14.25 -9.01
N SER A 115 0.18 15.40 -9.53
CA SER A 115 0.07 16.63 -8.73
C SER A 115 -1.04 16.49 -7.69
N PHE A 116 -2.16 15.84 -8.04
CA PHE A 116 -3.22 15.51 -7.10
C PHE A 116 -2.72 14.56 -6.00
N ASN A 117 -2.00 13.49 -6.36
CA ASN A 117 -1.43 12.57 -5.38
C ASN A 117 -0.50 13.30 -4.39
N LYS A 118 0.42 14.14 -4.90
CA LYS A 118 1.35 14.92 -4.07
C LYS A 118 0.63 15.89 -3.14
N GLU A 119 -0.43 16.53 -3.63
CA GLU A 119 -1.20 17.49 -2.83
C GLU A 119 -1.99 16.78 -1.72
N ILE A 120 -2.58 15.61 -1.98
CA ILE A 120 -3.20 14.77 -0.94
C ILE A 120 -2.17 14.41 0.14
N GLU A 121 -0.98 13.93 -0.26
CA GLU A 121 0.07 13.56 0.70
C GLU A 121 0.53 14.77 1.53
N ARG A 122 0.67 15.95 0.90
CA ARG A 122 1.01 17.19 1.60
C ARG A 122 -0.07 17.56 2.61
N ALA A 123 -1.32 17.54 2.19
CA ALA A 123 -2.46 17.88 3.04
C ALA A 123 -2.55 16.95 4.26
N VAL A 124 -2.41 15.63 4.07
CA VAL A 124 -2.40 14.66 5.19
C VAL A 124 -1.26 14.93 6.16
N LYS A 125 -0.05 15.21 5.64
CA LYS A 125 1.13 15.51 6.48
C LYS A 125 0.99 16.82 7.29
N SER A 126 0.12 17.74 6.86
CA SER A 126 -0.14 18.99 7.57
C SER A 126 -1.16 18.87 8.72
N ILE A 127 -1.90 17.75 8.78
CA ILE A 127 -2.86 17.49 9.86
C ILE A 127 -2.10 17.13 11.14
N GLN A 128 -2.28 17.95 12.18
CA GLN A 128 -1.61 17.74 13.47
C GLN A 128 -2.45 16.91 14.45
N THR A 129 -3.74 16.74 14.16
CA THR A 129 -4.66 15.95 15.00
C THR A 129 -4.21 14.49 15.02
N LYS A 130 -3.94 13.95 16.20
CA LYS A 130 -3.60 12.55 16.38
C LYS A 130 -4.84 11.67 16.28
N TRP A 131 -4.67 10.54 15.62
CA TRP A 131 -5.68 9.50 15.53
C TRP A 131 -5.81 8.72 16.84
N ILE A 132 -6.98 8.14 17.06
CA ILE A 132 -7.20 7.11 18.07
C ILE A 132 -6.77 5.78 17.47
N PRO A 133 -5.69 5.13 17.95
CA PRO A 133 -5.22 3.89 17.39
C PRO A 133 -6.14 2.73 17.74
N SER A 134 -6.15 1.69 16.91
CA SER A 134 -6.81 0.42 17.27
C SER A 134 -6.18 -0.22 18.48
N GLU A 135 -6.97 -0.99 19.21
CA GLU A 135 -6.50 -1.79 20.35
C GLU A 135 -6.85 -3.26 20.16
N ALA A 136 -5.94 -4.14 20.53
CA ALA A 136 -6.14 -5.57 20.59
C ALA A 136 -5.57 -6.13 21.90
N ASN A 137 -6.39 -6.84 22.67
CA ASN A 137 -6.04 -7.36 24.01
C ASN A 137 -5.50 -6.25 24.95
N GLY A 138 -6.14 -5.09 24.94
CA GLY A 138 -5.77 -3.92 25.76
C GLY A 138 -4.44 -3.25 25.36
N LYS A 139 -3.90 -3.57 24.20
CA LYS A 139 -2.67 -2.95 23.66
C LYS A 139 -2.96 -2.20 22.37
N LYS A 140 -2.48 -0.97 22.29
CA LYS A 140 -2.52 -0.18 21.06
C LYS A 140 -1.71 -0.84 19.98
N ILE A 141 -2.32 -0.99 18.81
CA ILE A 141 -1.73 -1.63 17.64
C ILE A 141 -1.70 -0.69 16.45
N ARG A 142 -0.80 -0.99 15.55
CA ARG A 142 -0.65 -0.34 14.26
C ARG A 142 -1.79 -0.75 13.32
N SER A 143 -2.42 0.22 12.64
CA SER A 143 -3.53 -0.04 11.72
C SER A 143 -3.32 0.66 10.39
N ARG A 144 -3.49 -0.08 9.29
CA ARG A 144 -3.43 0.45 7.94
C ARG A 144 -4.79 0.96 7.50
N MET A 145 -4.82 2.21 7.03
CA MET A 145 -6.02 2.86 6.51
C MET A 145 -5.95 3.01 4.99
N ASN A 146 -7.13 3.00 4.37
CA ASN A 146 -7.28 3.15 2.94
C ASN A 146 -8.52 3.99 2.65
N PHE A 147 -8.34 5.10 1.90
CA PHE A 147 -9.40 6.05 1.57
C PHE A 147 -9.43 6.34 0.08
N PRO A 148 -10.51 6.03 -0.62
CA PRO A 148 -10.73 6.56 -1.97
C PRO A 148 -11.04 8.05 -1.89
N ILE A 149 -10.23 8.86 -2.55
CA ILE A 149 -10.42 10.31 -2.65
C ILE A 149 -10.88 10.63 -4.07
N LYS A 150 -11.97 11.40 -4.16
CA LYS A 150 -12.53 11.90 -5.41
C LYS A 150 -12.73 13.40 -5.33
N MET A 151 -12.27 14.14 -6.33
CA MET A 151 -12.47 15.59 -6.45
C MET A 151 -12.91 15.94 -7.88
N VAL A 152 -13.88 16.85 -7.98
CA VAL A 152 -14.39 17.36 -9.27
C VAL A 152 -13.92 18.79 -9.43
N PHE A 153 -13.38 19.10 -10.59
CA PHE A 153 -12.96 20.44 -11.03
C PHE A 153 -13.86 20.87 -12.19
N SER A 154 -14.54 21.99 -12.04
CA SER A 154 -15.47 22.58 -13.01
C SER A 154 -15.08 24.04 -13.29
#